data_ebc8be61a647dafe2a49bb767252f133
#
_entry.id   ebc8be61a647dafe2a49bb767252f133
#
_cell.length_a   1.000
_cell.length_b   1.000
_cell.length_c   1.000
_cell.angle_alpha   90.00
_cell.angle_beta   90.00
_cell.angle_gamma   90.00
#
_symmetry.space_group_name_H-M   'P 1'
#
loop_
_entity.id
_entity.type
_entity.pdbx_description
1 polymer ?
#
loop_
_entity_poly.entity_id
_entity_poly.type
_entity_poly.pdbx_seq_one_letter_code
_entity_poly.pdbx_strand_id
1 'polypeptide(L)'
;MVLVSLQYYLSNTDNVVIAQGDNPSLSDGYNDNNNDSSGRIASNRSDEDVIANASSFSPSILSNSGIDVNTFPVGIAVNPNAKKVYVANEYSNTVSVIDAETDKVQNRINVDVFPYGIDTNPLNNRVYVTNKGSNTVSVIDGSIDTKLLDIPVGKSPVGIAVNPSANWIYVTNLEDGTLSIIDGISNEVINTLSVGKIPYGIAVNPLSNKVYVTDIDSNTVSVIDGETNNITAKISVGKRPTGLAIDITEGNNRLYVANHDSDSISVIDTITNNVIDNITSGGDSPVGIAINPITKKLYVSNIASNTVSVIDTKSINTDDYTYDKTKTNKTLTPTTSSFKNDVILKEISVNPTMKKSYSGEDSLVNLPSYVGFPLLASHITIDPYENRIYITNTGSNTISLINGYTDEVAVRLTFNINPTNTGEIRCNGVKNISGNSTSYNKGQTLQCIAIPERGYTFASWSDLANGINSNPVTLETSGFGTLTANFKPAITLEVYVFIIGGIVGAASVLIGWYYKYGQRRYVNRYLTRIQSTYDTLHEKDKQQCILQLKRIRTELIYLFKKGSLSDSHYNILDKKASDYIEIVRNEEEEEEEKQT
;
A
#
# COMPACT_ATOMS: atom_id res chain seq x y z
N MET A 1 3.41 29.40 -2.50
CA MET A 1 2.69 28.26 -1.89
C MET A 1 2.97 26.95 -2.62
N VAL A 2 3.02 26.93 -3.95
CA VAL A 2 3.42 25.75 -4.75
C VAL A 2 4.88 25.34 -4.51
N LEU A 3 5.77 26.29 -4.28
CA LEU A 3 7.17 26.03 -3.88
C LEU A 3 7.28 25.40 -2.47
N VAL A 4 6.33 25.64 -1.59
CA VAL A 4 6.32 25.07 -0.24
C VAL A 4 5.89 23.59 -0.28
N SER A 5 4.98 23.21 -1.16
CA SER A 5 4.59 21.79 -1.33
C SER A 5 5.66 20.97 -2.07
N LEU A 6 6.39 21.56 -3.01
CA LEU A 6 7.52 20.91 -3.67
C LEU A 6 8.77 20.86 -2.75
N GLN A 7 9.01 21.89 -1.96
CA GLN A 7 10.07 21.91 -0.94
C GLN A 7 9.76 20.95 0.22
N TYR A 8 8.49 20.80 0.57
CA TYR A 8 8.03 19.76 1.50
C TYR A 8 8.21 18.35 0.92
N TYR A 9 8.08 18.22 -0.41
CA TYR A 9 8.31 16.98 -1.14
C TYR A 9 9.80 16.57 -1.16
N LEU A 10 10.73 17.57 -1.20
CA LEU A 10 12.17 17.32 -1.27
C LEU A 10 12.86 17.34 0.10
N SER A 11 12.30 18.01 1.11
CA SER A 11 12.93 18.14 2.45
C SER A 11 12.64 17.01 3.42
N ASN A 12 11.67 16.14 3.15
CA ASN A 12 11.36 14.97 3.99
C ASN A 12 12.08 13.68 3.55
N THR A 13 12.98 13.75 2.57
CA THR A 13 13.78 12.58 2.15
C THR A 13 15.03 12.34 3.00
N ASP A 14 15.37 13.25 3.92
CA ASP A 14 16.63 13.18 4.69
C ASP A 14 16.58 12.29 5.95
N ASN A 15 15.47 11.58 6.23
CA ASN A 15 15.35 10.72 7.41
C ASN A 15 15.03 9.25 7.11
N VAL A 16 15.38 8.75 5.93
CA VAL A 16 15.38 7.30 5.68
C VAL A 16 16.77 6.75 6.00
N VAL A 17 16.95 6.24 7.20
CA VAL A 17 18.11 5.41 7.56
C VAL A 17 18.01 4.10 6.79
N ILE A 18 18.75 4.00 5.69
CA ILE A 18 18.95 2.75 4.97
C ILE A 18 19.89 1.91 5.82
N ALA A 19 19.38 0.84 6.40
CA ALA A 19 20.23 -0.22 6.94
C ALA A 19 20.91 -0.92 5.74
N GLN A 20 22.13 -0.53 5.44
CA GLN A 20 23.00 -1.26 4.53
C GLN A 20 23.38 -2.58 5.17
N GLY A 21 22.88 -3.67 4.62
CA GLY A 21 23.40 -5.00 4.89
C GLY A 21 24.74 -5.17 4.16
N ASP A 22 25.80 -5.26 4.94
CA ASP A 22 27.13 -5.54 4.43
C ASP A 22 27.18 -6.93 3.80
N ASN A 23 27.58 -6.94 2.53
CA ASN A 23 27.93 -8.14 1.78
C ASN A 23 29.44 -8.36 1.97
N PRO A 24 29.91 -9.47 2.54
CA PRO A 24 31.34 -9.75 2.56
C PRO A 24 31.77 -10.30 1.21
N SER A 25 32.63 -9.55 0.54
CA SER A 25 33.39 -9.97 -0.62
C SER A 25 34.43 -11.02 -0.25
N LEU A 26 34.44 -12.11 -1.02
CA LEU A 26 35.52 -13.11 -1.08
C LEU A 26 36.79 -12.48 -1.69
N SER A 27 37.95 -12.61 -1.03
CA SER A 27 39.23 -12.72 -1.69
C SER A 27 40.24 -13.50 -0.83
N ASP A 28 40.63 -14.63 -1.37
CA ASP A 28 41.95 -15.28 -1.43
C ASP A 28 42.89 -15.40 -0.23
N GLY A 29 43.05 -16.67 0.11
CA GLY A 29 44.38 -17.33 0.12
C GLY A 29 45.32 -17.06 1.28
N TYR A 30 45.60 -18.06 2.10
CA TYR A 30 46.94 -18.69 2.21
C TYR A 30 46.87 -19.87 3.21
N ASN A 31 47.58 -20.95 2.80
CA ASN A 31 47.91 -22.13 3.58
C ASN A 31 48.72 -21.76 4.86
N ASP A 32 48.59 -22.52 5.93
CA ASP A 32 49.66 -23.37 6.41
C ASP A 32 49.22 -24.38 7.50
N ASN A 33 49.86 -25.53 7.37
CA ASN A 33 49.78 -26.69 8.25
C ASN A 33 50.23 -26.38 9.71
N ASN A 34 49.63 -27.05 10.70
CA ASN A 34 50.42 -27.96 11.56
C ASN A 34 49.53 -28.72 12.53
N ASN A 35 49.83 -30.02 12.64
CA ASN A 35 49.38 -30.98 13.62
C ASN A 35 49.62 -30.49 15.05
N ASP A 36 48.73 -30.81 15.98
CA ASP A 36 49.04 -31.80 17.04
C ASP A 36 47.82 -32.26 17.81
N SER A 37 47.95 -33.41 18.35
CA SER A 37 47.04 -34.33 18.96
C SER A 37 46.63 -33.99 20.39
N SER A 38 45.45 -34.46 20.76
CA SER A 38 45.03 -35.10 21.99
C SER A 38 43.88 -34.45 22.79
N GLY A 39 42.88 -35.27 23.06
CA GLY A 39 42.08 -35.22 24.28
C GLY A 39 40.57 -34.98 24.16
N ARG A 40 39.82 -36.04 23.88
CA ARG A 40 38.46 -36.41 24.39
C ARG A 40 37.76 -35.39 25.28
N ILE A 41 36.49 -35.04 25.07
CA ILE A 41 35.24 -35.78 25.33
C ILE A 41 34.04 -34.97 24.77
N ALA A 42 33.22 -35.65 24.00
CA ALA A 42 31.79 -35.62 23.78
C ALA A 42 30.96 -34.34 24.06
N SER A 43 30.38 -33.76 23.06
CA SER A 43 28.97 -33.84 22.63
C SER A 43 28.69 -32.79 21.54
N ASN A 44 28.92 -33.15 20.31
CA ASN A 44 28.42 -32.41 19.18
C ASN A 44 27.24 -33.18 18.58
N ARG A 45 26.02 -32.71 18.84
CA ARG A 45 24.94 -32.86 17.89
C ARG A 45 25.03 -31.65 16.98
N SER A 46 25.50 -31.89 15.77
CA SER A 46 25.59 -30.90 14.71
C SER A 46 24.18 -30.54 14.23
N ASP A 47 23.98 -29.24 14.01
CA ASP A 47 22.75 -28.64 13.45
C ASP A 47 22.44 -29.09 12.00
N GLU A 48 23.19 -30.02 11.44
CA GLU A 48 23.00 -30.56 10.07
C GLU A 48 21.95 -31.67 9.97
N ASP A 49 21.53 -32.30 11.05
CA ASP A 49 20.52 -33.37 11.04
C ASP A 49 19.06 -32.85 11.04
N VAL A 50 18.81 -31.55 11.08
CA VAL A 50 17.47 -30.95 11.05
C VAL A 50 16.98 -30.66 9.63
N ILE A 51 17.86 -30.68 8.63
CA ILE A 51 17.54 -30.31 7.23
C ILE A 51 17.03 -31.50 6.39
N ALA A 52 17.17 -32.72 6.84
CA ALA A 52 16.92 -33.92 6.03
C ALA A 52 15.45 -34.40 5.96
N ASN A 53 14.48 -33.78 6.64
CA ASN A 53 13.08 -34.19 6.65
C ASN A 53 12.08 -33.15 6.11
N ALA A 54 12.51 -32.20 5.27
CA ALA A 54 11.64 -31.17 4.67
C ALA A 54 11.10 -31.56 3.27
N SER A 55 11.11 -32.82 2.91
CA SER A 55 10.58 -33.28 1.62
C SER A 55 9.18 -33.85 1.77
N SER A 56 8.13 -33.04 1.77
CA SER A 56 6.78 -33.30 1.24
C SER A 56 5.70 -32.35 1.81
N PHE A 57 5.91 -31.06 1.79
CA PHE A 57 4.79 -30.12 1.97
C PHE A 57 4.57 -29.33 0.69
N SER A 58 3.47 -29.63 -0.01
CA SER A 58 2.98 -28.73 -1.06
C SER A 58 2.59 -27.41 -0.42
N PRO A 59 3.13 -26.26 -0.89
CA PRO A 59 2.71 -24.96 -0.37
C PRO A 59 1.22 -24.77 -0.61
N SER A 60 0.49 -24.33 0.40
CA SER A 60 -0.92 -23.95 0.24
C SER A 60 -1.01 -22.74 -0.69
N ILE A 61 -1.52 -22.95 -1.90
CA ILE A 61 -1.72 -21.89 -2.90
C ILE A 61 -2.97 -21.12 -2.51
N LEU A 62 -2.82 -19.85 -2.16
CA LEU A 62 -3.95 -18.94 -2.06
C LEU A 62 -4.38 -18.50 -3.46
N SER A 63 -5.67 -18.60 -3.75
CA SER A 63 -6.23 -18.41 -5.10
C SER A 63 -6.32 -16.95 -5.56
N ASN A 64 -6.13 -15.95 -4.70
CA ASN A 64 -6.25 -14.53 -5.05
C ASN A 64 -4.94 -13.77 -4.88
N SER A 65 -4.40 -13.30 -6.00
CA SER A 65 -3.13 -12.57 -6.07
C SER A 65 -3.30 -11.05 -6.13
N GLY A 66 -4.44 -10.51 -5.67
CA GLY A 66 -4.75 -9.08 -5.73
C GLY A 66 -5.74 -8.64 -4.66
N ILE A 67 -5.95 -7.33 -4.55
CA ILE A 67 -6.96 -6.73 -3.67
C ILE A 67 -8.32 -6.87 -4.34
N ASP A 68 -9.26 -7.58 -3.71
CA ASP A 68 -10.62 -7.75 -4.23
C ASP A 68 -11.42 -6.44 -4.15
N VAL A 69 -11.91 -5.99 -5.29
CA VAL A 69 -12.80 -4.82 -5.42
C VAL A 69 -14.14 -5.23 -6.02
N ASN A 70 -14.99 -4.25 -6.36
CA ASN A 70 -16.26 -4.55 -7.01
C ASN A 70 -16.09 -4.87 -8.51
N THR A 71 -17.22 -5.16 -9.18
CA THR A 71 -17.25 -5.68 -10.54
C THR A 71 -16.73 -4.66 -11.56
N PHE A 72 -15.77 -5.12 -12.37
CA PHE A 72 -15.23 -4.39 -13.49
C PHE A 72 -14.50 -3.10 -13.10
N PRO A 73 -13.39 -3.19 -12.34
CA PRO A 73 -12.57 -2.04 -11.99
C PRO A 73 -11.88 -1.48 -13.24
N VAL A 74 -12.00 -0.17 -13.47
CA VAL A 74 -11.43 0.54 -14.60
C VAL A 74 -10.46 1.63 -14.12
N GLY A 75 -10.98 2.77 -13.72
CA GLY A 75 -10.18 3.90 -13.24
C GLY A 75 -9.61 3.66 -11.84
N ILE A 76 -8.40 4.16 -11.61
CA ILE A 76 -7.75 4.08 -10.31
C ILE A 76 -6.95 5.35 -10.04
N ALA A 77 -7.08 5.91 -8.84
CA ALA A 77 -6.35 7.10 -8.40
C ALA A 77 -5.90 6.99 -6.94
N VAL A 78 -4.75 7.57 -6.65
CA VAL A 78 -4.20 7.66 -5.29
C VAL A 78 -4.41 9.07 -4.74
N ASN A 79 -4.88 9.18 -3.51
CA ASN A 79 -4.73 10.38 -2.70
C ASN A 79 -3.65 10.12 -1.65
N PRO A 80 -2.41 10.53 -1.90
CA PRO A 80 -1.29 10.22 -1.02
C PRO A 80 -1.40 10.93 0.34
N ASN A 81 -2.02 12.11 0.40
CA ASN A 81 -2.22 12.83 1.66
C ASN A 81 -3.22 12.13 2.58
N ALA A 82 -4.22 11.49 2.02
CA ALA A 82 -5.21 10.70 2.76
C ALA A 82 -4.80 9.23 2.93
N LYS A 83 -3.71 8.79 2.28
CA LYS A 83 -3.26 7.38 2.22
C LYS A 83 -4.36 6.45 1.72
N LYS A 84 -5.10 6.89 0.70
CA LYS A 84 -6.22 6.16 0.13
C LYS A 84 -6.05 5.95 -1.37
N VAL A 85 -6.48 4.78 -1.84
CA VAL A 85 -6.60 4.45 -3.26
C VAL A 85 -8.08 4.30 -3.59
N TYR A 86 -8.51 4.95 -4.66
CA TYR A 86 -9.89 4.95 -5.12
C TYR A 86 -9.99 4.21 -6.45
N VAL A 87 -10.95 3.31 -6.58
CA VAL A 87 -11.15 2.46 -7.76
C VAL A 87 -12.57 2.59 -8.27
N ALA A 88 -12.74 3.05 -9.50
CA ALA A 88 -14.02 3.11 -10.18
C ALA A 88 -14.39 1.71 -10.71
N ASN A 89 -15.52 1.17 -10.26
CA ASN A 89 -16.01 -0.15 -10.64
C ASN A 89 -17.21 0.02 -11.58
N GLU A 90 -16.96 -0.09 -12.91
CA GLU A 90 -17.90 0.31 -13.95
C GLU A 90 -19.27 -0.39 -13.86
N TYR A 91 -19.28 -1.73 -13.69
CA TYR A 91 -20.55 -2.48 -13.72
C TYR A 91 -21.26 -2.58 -12.36
N SER A 92 -20.63 -2.17 -11.28
CA SER A 92 -21.27 -2.09 -9.98
C SER A 92 -21.71 -0.67 -9.57
N ASN A 93 -21.40 0.34 -10.38
CA ASN A 93 -21.72 1.75 -10.12
C ASN A 93 -21.19 2.21 -8.75
N THR A 94 -19.97 1.79 -8.41
CA THR A 94 -19.37 2.10 -7.11
C THR A 94 -17.92 2.55 -7.27
N VAL A 95 -17.43 3.24 -6.24
CA VAL A 95 -16.00 3.46 -6.01
C VAL A 95 -15.57 2.65 -4.79
N SER A 96 -14.59 1.76 -4.94
CA SER A 96 -13.94 1.11 -3.81
C SER A 96 -12.87 2.03 -3.23
N VAL A 97 -12.85 2.17 -1.90
CA VAL A 97 -11.84 2.92 -1.16
C VAL A 97 -10.92 1.95 -0.45
N ILE A 98 -9.64 1.97 -0.81
CA ILE A 98 -8.61 1.09 -0.28
C ILE A 98 -7.69 1.93 0.62
N ASP A 99 -7.41 1.43 1.79
CA ASP A 99 -6.37 1.95 2.66
C ASP A 99 -5.00 1.56 2.13
N ALA A 100 -4.16 2.54 1.79
CA ALA A 100 -2.84 2.30 1.19
C ALA A 100 -1.82 1.73 2.18
N GLU A 101 -2.04 1.83 3.49
CA GLU A 101 -1.16 1.24 4.49
C GLU A 101 -1.44 -0.25 4.72
N THR A 102 -2.71 -0.64 4.64
CA THR A 102 -3.15 -2.03 4.93
C THR A 102 -3.53 -2.83 3.69
N ASP A 103 -3.67 -2.18 2.53
CA ASP A 103 -4.16 -2.74 1.26
C ASP A 103 -5.55 -3.40 1.39
N LYS A 104 -6.39 -2.86 2.30
CA LYS A 104 -7.75 -3.36 2.53
C LYS A 104 -8.80 -2.38 2.01
N VAL A 105 -9.84 -2.91 1.41
CA VAL A 105 -11.02 -2.11 1.07
C VAL A 105 -11.71 -1.70 2.36
N GLN A 106 -11.72 -0.39 2.64
CA GLN A 106 -12.35 0.20 3.83
C GLN A 106 -13.80 0.57 3.59
N ASN A 107 -14.12 1.03 2.37
CA ASN A 107 -15.45 1.51 2.03
C ASN A 107 -15.79 1.26 0.56
N ARG A 108 -17.08 1.33 0.23
CA ARG A 108 -17.64 1.31 -1.13
C ARG A 108 -18.68 2.40 -1.24
N ILE A 109 -18.45 3.35 -2.15
CA ILE A 109 -19.26 4.54 -2.33
C ILE A 109 -20.10 4.35 -3.59
N ASN A 110 -21.41 4.48 -3.50
CA ASN A 110 -22.28 4.48 -4.66
C ASN A 110 -22.10 5.79 -5.43
N VAL A 111 -21.88 5.67 -6.74
CA VAL A 111 -21.79 6.77 -7.69
C VAL A 111 -22.85 6.60 -8.78
N ASP A 112 -22.79 7.40 -9.83
CA ASP A 112 -23.76 7.30 -10.91
C ASP A 112 -23.38 6.19 -11.93
N VAL A 113 -24.08 6.09 -13.06
CA VAL A 113 -24.05 4.92 -13.94
C VAL A 113 -22.75 4.83 -14.74
N PHE A 114 -22.12 3.64 -14.72
CA PHE A 114 -20.89 3.30 -15.41
C PHE A 114 -19.71 4.24 -15.07
N PRO A 115 -19.26 4.29 -13.80
CA PRO A 115 -18.06 5.05 -13.43
C PRO A 115 -16.84 4.54 -14.19
N TYR A 116 -16.03 5.45 -14.72
CA TYR A 116 -14.92 5.11 -15.60
C TYR A 116 -13.59 5.73 -15.15
N GLY A 117 -13.34 6.99 -15.45
CA GLY A 117 -12.16 7.73 -15.02
C GLY A 117 -12.31 8.24 -13.59
N ILE A 118 -11.22 8.31 -12.88
CA ILE A 118 -11.19 8.82 -11.51
C ILE A 118 -9.88 9.57 -11.27
N ASP A 119 -9.95 10.72 -10.60
CA ASP A 119 -8.78 11.45 -10.15
C ASP A 119 -9.07 12.18 -8.83
N THR A 120 -8.00 12.57 -8.13
CA THR A 120 -8.06 13.16 -6.80
C THR A 120 -7.46 14.55 -6.74
N ASN A 121 -8.03 15.42 -5.91
CA ASN A 121 -7.37 16.63 -5.48
C ASN A 121 -6.83 16.43 -4.05
N PRO A 122 -5.53 16.17 -3.88
CA PRO A 122 -4.95 15.89 -2.57
C PRO A 122 -4.91 17.13 -1.65
N LEU A 123 -5.09 18.34 -2.20
CA LEU A 123 -5.07 19.56 -1.39
C LEU A 123 -6.37 19.79 -0.60
N ASN A 124 -7.50 19.29 -1.11
CA ASN A 124 -8.82 19.44 -0.48
C ASN A 124 -9.55 18.10 -0.23
N ASN A 125 -8.87 16.98 -0.46
CA ASN A 125 -9.40 15.62 -0.32
C ASN A 125 -10.67 15.36 -1.15
N ARG A 126 -10.83 16.02 -2.32
CA ARG A 126 -11.91 15.72 -3.26
C ARG A 126 -11.50 14.63 -4.22
N VAL A 127 -12.46 13.76 -4.54
CA VAL A 127 -12.32 12.72 -5.57
C VAL A 127 -13.39 12.96 -6.62
N TYR A 128 -13.00 12.91 -7.88
CA TYR A 128 -13.87 13.16 -9.03
C TYR A 128 -13.91 11.91 -9.89
N VAL A 129 -15.13 11.47 -10.25
CA VAL A 129 -15.38 10.22 -10.97
C VAL A 129 -16.26 10.49 -12.17
N THR A 130 -15.79 10.18 -13.38
CA THR A 130 -16.63 10.25 -14.58
C THR A 130 -17.62 9.11 -14.59
N ASN A 131 -18.90 9.39 -14.82
CA ASN A 131 -19.96 8.41 -14.97
C ASN A 131 -20.39 8.38 -16.44
N LYS A 132 -19.78 7.47 -17.19
CA LYS A 132 -19.91 7.35 -18.64
C LYS A 132 -21.37 7.14 -19.10
N GLY A 133 -22.15 6.38 -18.31
CA GLY A 133 -23.54 6.05 -18.65
C GLY A 133 -24.54 7.16 -18.33
N SER A 134 -24.24 8.04 -17.37
CA SER A 134 -25.13 9.14 -16.98
C SER A 134 -24.70 10.52 -17.44
N ASN A 135 -23.52 10.65 -18.07
CA ASN A 135 -22.98 11.93 -18.54
C ASN A 135 -22.75 12.93 -17.40
N THR A 136 -22.25 12.43 -16.28
CA THR A 136 -21.97 13.23 -15.09
C THR A 136 -20.56 12.98 -14.54
N VAL A 137 -20.14 13.85 -13.64
CA VAL A 137 -18.99 13.64 -12.75
C VAL A 137 -19.49 13.60 -11.31
N SER A 138 -19.30 12.47 -10.61
CA SER A 138 -19.55 12.41 -9.18
C SER A 138 -18.42 13.07 -8.42
N VAL A 139 -18.78 13.91 -7.44
CA VAL A 139 -17.83 14.54 -6.49
C VAL A 139 -17.95 13.84 -5.14
N ILE A 140 -16.82 13.33 -4.64
CA ILE A 140 -16.75 12.61 -3.37
C ILE A 140 -15.90 13.40 -2.39
N ASP A 141 -16.33 13.48 -1.13
CA ASP A 141 -15.51 13.91 -0.02
C ASP A 141 -14.66 12.74 0.49
N GLY A 142 -13.38 12.74 0.16
CA GLY A 142 -12.45 11.68 0.55
C GLY A 142 -12.10 11.68 2.05
N SER A 143 -12.47 12.72 2.80
CA SER A 143 -12.25 12.75 4.25
C SER A 143 -13.26 11.86 5.00
N ILE A 144 -14.49 11.78 4.48
CA ILE A 144 -15.59 11.01 5.06
C ILE A 144 -16.14 9.93 4.13
N ASP A 145 -15.51 9.75 2.96
CA ASP A 145 -15.87 8.75 1.93
C ASP A 145 -17.34 8.80 1.52
N THR A 146 -17.85 9.99 1.23
CA THR A 146 -19.26 10.22 0.90
C THR A 146 -19.40 11.02 -0.40
N LYS A 147 -20.28 10.56 -1.31
CA LYS A 147 -20.65 11.31 -2.51
C LYS A 147 -21.43 12.57 -2.10
N LEU A 148 -21.02 13.71 -2.65
CA LEU A 148 -21.64 15.00 -2.37
C LEU A 148 -22.71 15.36 -3.40
N LEU A 149 -22.34 15.28 -4.69
CA LEU A 149 -23.17 15.69 -5.82
C LEU A 149 -22.67 15.07 -7.12
N ASP A 150 -23.47 15.23 -8.17
CA ASP A 150 -23.11 14.91 -9.55
C ASP A 150 -23.17 16.18 -10.41
N ILE A 151 -22.14 16.39 -11.24
CA ILE A 151 -22.01 17.53 -12.13
C ILE A 151 -22.32 17.07 -13.57
N PRO A 152 -23.34 17.60 -14.25
CA PRO A 152 -23.58 17.29 -15.66
C PRO A 152 -22.42 17.76 -16.54
N VAL A 153 -21.97 16.90 -17.48
CA VAL A 153 -20.91 17.19 -18.45
C VAL A 153 -21.35 16.74 -19.86
N GLY A 154 -20.45 16.69 -20.83
CA GLY A 154 -20.76 16.17 -22.14
C GLY A 154 -20.97 14.66 -22.16
N LYS A 155 -21.33 14.09 -23.34
CA LYS A 155 -21.69 12.68 -23.47
C LYS A 155 -20.52 11.74 -23.37
N SER A 156 -20.78 10.64 -22.66
CA SER A 156 -19.82 9.55 -22.49
C SER A 156 -18.48 10.04 -21.90
N PRO A 157 -18.47 10.69 -20.71
CA PRO A 157 -17.24 11.16 -20.09
C PRO A 157 -16.37 9.98 -19.69
N VAL A 158 -15.07 10.03 -20.05
CA VAL A 158 -14.10 8.94 -19.82
C VAL A 158 -12.86 9.41 -19.08
N GLY A 159 -12.00 10.19 -19.70
CA GLY A 159 -10.79 10.71 -19.04
C GLY A 159 -11.10 11.86 -18.09
N ILE A 160 -10.39 11.90 -16.99
CA ILE A 160 -10.48 12.99 -16.01
C ILE A 160 -9.09 13.30 -15.46
N ALA A 161 -8.78 14.58 -15.32
CA ALA A 161 -7.55 15.03 -14.68
C ALA A 161 -7.80 16.29 -13.86
N VAL A 162 -7.22 16.34 -12.67
CA VAL A 162 -7.32 17.47 -11.75
C VAL A 162 -6.05 18.31 -11.81
N ASN A 163 -6.19 19.63 -11.90
CA ASN A 163 -5.14 20.57 -11.58
C ASN A 163 -5.32 21.01 -10.11
N PRO A 164 -4.57 20.48 -9.15
CA PRO A 164 -4.78 20.77 -7.75
C PRO A 164 -4.52 22.25 -7.40
N SER A 165 -3.56 22.88 -8.10
CA SER A 165 -3.16 24.28 -7.84
C SER A 165 -4.22 25.28 -8.27
N ALA A 166 -4.86 25.04 -9.41
CA ALA A 166 -5.96 25.87 -9.92
C ALA A 166 -7.32 25.42 -9.39
N ASN A 167 -7.40 24.21 -8.81
CA ASN A 167 -8.62 23.50 -8.44
C ASN A 167 -9.60 23.35 -9.63
N TRP A 168 -9.06 23.08 -10.80
CA TRP A 168 -9.82 22.83 -12.01
C TRP A 168 -9.80 21.34 -12.39
N ILE A 169 -10.94 20.86 -12.85
CA ILE A 169 -11.14 19.48 -13.25
C ILE A 169 -11.45 19.47 -14.75
N TYR A 170 -10.71 18.67 -15.48
CA TYR A 170 -10.81 18.52 -16.91
C TYR A 170 -11.36 17.15 -17.26
N VAL A 171 -12.40 17.08 -18.11
CA VAL A 171 -13.13 15.85 -18.42
C VAL A 171 -13.28 15.68 -19.93
N THR A 172 -12.77 14.57 -20.47
CA THR A 172 -12.96 14.23 -21.89
C THR A 172 -14.33 13.59 -22.10
N ASN A 173 -15.13 14.14 -23.01
CA ASN A 173 -16.45 13.65 -23.39
C ASN A 173 -16.32 12.93 -24.73
N LEU A 174 -16.22 11.60 -24.68
CA LEU A 174 -15.81 10.78 -25.82
C LEU A 174 -16.76 10.89 -27.00
N GLU A 175 -18.09 10.87 -26.79
CA GLU A 175 -19.08 10.91 -27.86
C GLU A 175 -19.33 12.33 -28.39
N ASP A 176 -19.15 13.36 -27.60
CA ASP A 176 -19.31 14.75 -28.01
C ASP A 176 -18.05 15.34 -28.66
N GLY A 177 -16.90 14.67 -28.55
CA GLY A 177 -15.63 15.19 -29.04
C GLY A 177 -15.13 16.42 -28.30
N THR A 178 -15.51 16.58 -27.03
CA THR A 178 -15.27 17.78 -26.25
C THR A 178 -14.50 17.53 -24.97
N LEU A 179 -13.99 18.59 -24.39
CA LEU A 179 -13.40 18.67 -23.06
C LEU A 179 -14.26 19.60 -22.20
N SER A 180 -14.85 19.11 -21.13
CA SER A 180 -15.48 19.95 -20.10
C SER A 180 -14.46 20.40 -19.08
N ILE A 181 -14.52 21.66 -18.68
CA ILE A 181 -13.67 22.25 -17.62
C ILE A 181 -14.59 22.65 -16.47
N ILE A 182 -14.33 22.09 -15.30
CA ILE A 182 -15.13 22.29 -14.09
C ILE A 182 -14.31 23.10 -13.09
N ASP A 183 -14.93 24.10 -12.51
CA ASP A 183 -14.40 24.78 -11.31
C ASP A 183 -14.71 23.95 -10.07
N GLY A 184 -13.68 23.46 -9.39
CA GLY A 184 -13.81 22.65 -8.19
C GLY A 184 -14.24 23.41 -6.92
N ILE A 185 -14.45 24.74 -7.00
CA ILE A 185 -15.05 25.54 -5.93
C ILE A 185 -16.56 25.57 -6.09
N SER A 186 -17.03 26.01 -7.25
CA SER A 186 -18.47 26.09 -7.56
C SER A 186 -19.09 24.76 -7.91
N ASN A 187 -18.28 23.77 -8.34
CA ASN A 187 -18.71 22.51 -8.93
C ASN A 187 -19.58 22.70 -10.19
N GLU A 188 -19.25 23.67 -11.00
CA GLU A 188 -19.94 23.99 -12.25
C GLU A 188 -19.00 23.86 -13.44
N VAL A 189 -19.55 23.46 -14.60
CA VAL A 189 -18.81 23.50 -15.87
C VAL A 189 -18.67 24.95 -16.30
N ILE A 190 -17.42 25.46 -16.29
CA ILE A 190 -17.11 26.84 -16.66
C ILE A 190 -16.77 27.01 -18.15
N ASN A 191 -16.37 25.92 -18.82
CA ASN A 191 -16.07 25.96 -20.25
C ASN A 191 -16.21 24.57 -20.88
N THR A 192 -16.43 24.52 -22.20
CA THR A 192 -16.43 23.29 -22.99
C THR A 192 -15.74 23.56 -24.34
N LEU A 193 -14.70 22.76 -24.63
CA LEU A 193 -13.84 22.91 -25.80
C LEU A 193 -14.01 21.72 -26.74
N SER A 194 -14.06 21.94 -28.05
CA SER A 194 -13.92 20.87 -29.05
C SER A 194 -12.44 20.49 -29.18
N VAL A 195 -12.04 19.29 -28.78
CA VAL A 195 -10.62 18.88 -28.69
C VAL A 195 -10.23 17.80 -29.70
N GLY A 196 -11.20 17.10 -30.23
CA GLY A 196 -10.96 16.02 -31.17
C GLY A 196 -12.27 15.32 -31.52
N LYS A 197 -12.19 14.18 -32.18
CA LYS A 197 -13.37 13.41 -32.60
C LYS A 197 -13.73 12.35 -31.57
N ILE A 198 -12.69 11.72 -30.98
CA ILE A 198 -12.82 10.70 -29.93
C ILE A 198 -11.75 10.99 -28.84
N PRO A 199 -11.93 12.04 -28.03
CA PRO A 199 -11.00 12.36 -26.96
C PRO A 199 -11.08 11.29 -25.86
N TYR A 200 -9.91 10.82 -25.37
CA TYR A 200 -9.86 9.70 -24.43
C TYR A 200 -9.00 10.01 -23.20
N GLY A 201 -7.69 9.84 -23.30
CA GLY A 201 -6.77 10.10 -22.20
C GLY A 201 -6.52 11.58 -21.96
N ILE A 202 -6.23 11.93 -20.73
CA ILE A 202 -5.96 13.31 -20.35
C ILE A 202 -4.88 13.36 -19.27
N ALA A 203 -3.99 14.34 -19.35
CA ALA A 203 -3.01 14.65 -18.31
C ALA A 203 -2.85 16.16 -18.15
N VAL A 204 -2.61 16.61 -16.92
CA VAL A 204 -2.37 18.02 -16.58
C VAL A 204 -0.94 18.18 -16.09
N ASN A 205 -0.24 19.20 -16.60
CA ASN A 205 0.98 19.69 -15.99
C ASN A 205 0.64 20.89 -15.08
N PRO A 206 0.58 20.74 -13.77
CA PRO A 206 0.21 21.81 -12.86
C PRO A 206 1.27 22.93 -12.78
N LEU A 207 2.52 22.63 -13.16
CA LEU A 207 3.61 23.62 -13.13
C LEU A 207 3.54 24.59 -14.32
N SER A 208 3.23 24.09 -15.51
CA SER A 208 3.08 24.91 -16.72
C SER A 208 1.63 25.25 -17.04
N ASN A 209 0.67 24.77 -16.24
CA ASN A 209 -0.77 24.88 -16.45
C ASN A 209 -1.23 24.45 -17.86
N LYS A 210 -0.58 23.41 -18.42
CA LYS A 210 -0.94 22.82 -19.71
C LYS A 210 -1.74 21.53 -19.52
N VAL A 211 -2.74 21.33 -20.38
CA VAL A 211 -3.55 20.11 -20.44
C VAL A 211 -3.31 19.40 -21.77
N TYR A 212 -3.13 18.10 -21.73
CA TYR A 212 -2.87 17.25 -22.87
C TYR A 212 -4.00 16.24 -23.02
N VAL A 213 -4.59 16.14 -24.20
CA VAL A 213 -5.73 15.26 -24.50
C VAL A 213 -5.41 14.41 -25.72
N THR A 214 -5.50 13.08 -25.60
CA THR A 214 -5.39 12.17 -26.76
C THR A 214 -6.69 12.16 -27.55
N ASP A 215 -6.59 12.16 -28.88
CA ASP A 215 -7.68 11.88 -29.79
C ASP A 215 -7.41 10.58 -30.55
N ILE A 216 -8.17 9.54 -30.21
CA ILE A 216 -8.00 8.18 -30.72
C ILE A 216 -8.17 8.13 -32.25
N ASP A 217 -9.14 8.88 -32.81
CA ASP A 217 -9.46 8.83 -34.23
C ASP A 217 -8.42 9.56 -35.09
N SER A 218 -7.95 10.70 -34.65
CA SER A 218 -6.98 11.50 -35.39
C SER A 218 -5.52 11.15 -35.13
N ASN A 219 -5.22 10.27 -34.17
CA ASN A 219 -3.86 9.91 -33.76
C ASN A 219 -3.04 11.14 -33.31
N THR A 220 -3.66 12.01 -32.53
CA THR A 220 -3.04 13.26 -32.09
C THR A 220 -3.18 13.43 -30.57
N VAL A 221 -2.33 14.32 -30.05
CA VAL A 221 -2.47 14.92 -28.71
C VAL A 221 -2.76 16.41 -28.88
N SER A 222 -3.90 16.87 -28.39
CA SER A 222 -4.22 18.30 -28.28
C SER A 222 -3.55 18.89 -27.03
N VAL A 223 -2.88 20.04 -27.18
CA VAL A 223 -2.28 20.81 -26.10
C VAL A 223 -3.15 22.02 -25.82
N ILE A 224 -3.66 22.12 -24.61
CA ILE A 224 -4.52 23.21 -24.15
C ILE A 224 -3.76 24.04 -23.12
N ASP A 225 -3.78 25.34 -23.29
CA ASP A 225 -3.33 26.29 -22.30
C ASP A 225 -4.42 26.44 -21.23
N GLY A 226 -4.10 26.07 -19.98
CA GLY A 226 -5.08 26.05 -18.89
C GLY A 226 -5.45 27.45 -18.37
N GLU A 227 -4.70 28.51 -18.72
CA GLU A 227 -5.06 29.88 -18.34
C GLU A 227 -6.11 30.46 -19.30
N THR A 228 -5.90 30.26 -20.61
CA THR A 228 -6.76 30.83 -21.66
C THR A 228 -7.83 29.85 -22.12
N ASN A 229 -7.71 28.57 -21.77
CA ASN A 229 -8.57 27.48 -22.25
C ASN A 229 -8.59 27.37 -23.78
N ASN A 230 -7.48 27.67 -24.47
CA ASN A 230 -7.33 27.55 -25.90
C ASN A 230 -6.43 26.38 -26.28
N ILE A 231 -6.74 25.71 -27.40
CA ILE A 231 -5.83 24.73 -27.99
C ILE A 231 -4.66 25.46 -28.63
N THR A 232 -3.47 25.21 -28.15
CA THR A 232 -2.22 25.86 -28.60
C THR A 232 -1.44 25.03 -29.60
N ALA A 233 -1.60 23.69 -29.56
CA ALA A 233 -0.96 22.77 -30.50
C ALA A 233 -1.76 21.48 -30.67
N LYS A 234 -1.52 20.77 -31.79
CA LYS A 234 -1.90 19.38 -32.03
C LYS A 234 -0.66 18.63 -32.47
N ILE A 235 -0.32 17.56 -31.76
CA ILE A 235 0.90 16.77 -31.92
C ILE A 235 0.51 15.43 -32.53
N SER A 236 1.05 15.05 -33.68
CA SER A 236 0.84 13.72 -34.26
C SER A 236 1.67 12.68 -33.49
N VAL A 237 1.05 11.55 -33.12
CA VAL A 237 1.64 10.45 -32.36
C VAL A 237 1.38 9.10 -33.04
N GLY A 238 1.62 7.99 -32.37
CA GLY A 238 1.30 6.66 -32.91
C GLY A 238 -0.22 6.42 -33.03
N LYS A 239 -0.60 5.22 -33.52
CA LYS A 239 -2.00 4.89 -33.81
C LYS A 239 -2.79 4.63 -32.53
N ARG A 240 -4.01 5.19 -32.48
CA ARG A 240 -4.96 5.06 -31.37
C ARG A 240 -4.30 5.40 -30.02
N PRO A 241 -3.89 6.66 -29.80
CA PRO A 241 -3.32 7.07 -28.54
C PRO A 241 -4.37 6.98 -27.43
N THR A 242 -3.97 6.43 -26.28
CA THR A 242 -4.83 6.17 -25.12
C THR A 242 -4.35 6.94 -23.90
N GLY A 243 -3.64 6.30 -22.98
CA GLY A 243 -3.14 6.89 -21.73
C GLY A 243 -2.00 7.88 -21.93
N LEU A 244 -1.90 8.81 -20.99
CA LEU A 244 -0.88 9.85 -20.92
C LEU A 244 -0.21 9.83 -19.54
N ALA A 245 1.10 10.00 -19.51
CA ALA A 245 1.84 10.26 -18.28
C ALA A 245 2.81 11.42 -18.49
N ILE A 246 2.85 12.33 -17.52
CA ILE A 246 3.73 13.49 -17.60
C ILE A 246 4.76 13.47 -16.48
N ASP A 247 6.03 13.65 -16.82
CA ASP A 247 7.10 13.84 -15.84
C ASP A 247 7.20 15.32 -15.48
N ILE A 248 6.73 15.64 -14.28
CA ILE A 248 6.73 17.01 -13.72
C ILE A 248 7.99 17.31 -12.90
N THR A 249 8.97 16.39 -12.86
CA THR A 249 10.21 16.65 -12.11
C THR A 249 11.05 17.71 -12.78
N GLU A 250 11.73 18.50 -11.98
CA GLU A 250 12.51 19.65 -12.45
C GLU A 250 13.53 19.23 -13.53
N GLY A 251 13.51 19.96 -14.64
CA GLY A 251 14.38 19.72 -15.80
C GLY A 251 13.94 18.58 -16.73
N ASN A 252 12.88 17.82 -16.40
CA ASN A 252 12.38 16.75 -17.24
C ASN A 252 11.01 17.11 -17.83
N ASN A 253 10.99 17.72 -19.00
CA ASN A 253 9.79 18.23 -19.65
C ASN A 253 9.21 17.20 -20.64
N ARG A 254 8.85 16.00 -20.16
CA ARG A 254 8.45 14.88 -21.02
C ARG A 254 7.00 14.46 -20.78
N LEU A 255 6.29 14.23 -21.86
CA LEU A 255 4.98 13.59 -21.89
C LEU A 255 5.13 12.25 -22.62
N TYR A 256 4.63 11.19 -22.03
CA TYR A 256 4.60 9.84 -22.60
C TYR A 256 3.18 9.50 -23.01
N VAL A 257 3.01 8.99 -24.22
CA VAL A 257 1.70 8.67 -24.83
C VAL A 257 1.69 7.20 -25.23
N ALA A 258 0.79 6.41 -24.65
CA ALA A 258 0.58 5.04 -25.05
C ALA A 258 -0.21 4.98 -26.36
N ASN A 259 0.33 4.31 -27.39
CA ASN A 259 -0.27 4.17 -28.72
C ASN A 259 -0.73 2.72 -28.89
N HIS A 260 -2.02 2.48 -28.65
CA HIS A 260 -2.63 1.15 -28.56
C HIS A 260 -2.38 0.27 -29.81
N ASP A 261 -2.62 0.78 -31.01
CA ASP A 261 -2.55 -0.01 -32.24
C ASP A 261 -1.16 0.00 -32.91
N SER A 262 -0.18 0.66 -32.32
CA SER A 262 1.20 0.64 -32.80
C SER A 262 2.18 0.07 -31.77
N ASP A 263 1.69 -0.48 -30.67
CA ASP A 263 2.48 -1.12 -29.60
C ASP A 263 3.69 -0.29 -29.18
N SER A 264 3.48 1.03 -29.10
CA SER A 264 4.54 2.01 -28.90
C SER A 264 4.16 3.09 -27.90
N ILE A 265 5.18 3.84 -27.47
CA ILE A 265 5.02 5.02 -26.63
C ILE A 265 5.70 6.18 -27.36
N SER A 266 4.92 7.23 -27.67
CA SER A 266 5.51 8.49 -28.14
C SER A 266 6.00 9.31 -26.97
N VAL A 267 7.23 9.79 -27.05
CA VAL A 267 7.86 10.68 -26.06
C VAL A 267 7.86 12.10 -26.61
N ILE A 268 7.22 13.01 -25.92
CA ILE A 268 7.03 14.40 -26.36
C ILE A 268 7.78 15.34 -25.41
N ASP A 269 8.53 16.27 -25.95
CA ASP A 269 9.06 17.41 -25.22
C ASP A 269 7.94 18.46 -25.04
N THR A 270 7.57 18.76 -23.79
CA THR A 270 6.43 19.63 -23.46
C THR A 270 6.73 21.12 -23.60
N ILE A 271 7.99 21.50 -23.79
CA ILE A 271 8.39 22.89 -24.10
C ILE A 271 8.19 23.17 -25.57
N THR A 272 8.72 22.30 -26.43
CA THR A 272 8.70 22.46 -27.88
C THR A 272 7.45 21.87 -28.55
N ASN A 273 6.71 21.02 -27.85
CA ASN A 273 5.58 20.22 -28.34
C ASN A 273 5.98 19.29 -29.50
N ASN A 274 7.22 18.83 -29.56
CA ASN A 274 7.70 17.90 -30.57
C ASN A 274 7.80 16.47 -30.01
N VAL A 275 7.47 15.48 -30.84
CA VAL A 275 7.84 14.08 -30.55
C VAL A 275 9.35 13.96 -30.68
N ILE A 276 10.00 13.60 -29.60
CA ILE A 276 11.46 13.47 -29.52
C ILE A 276 11.93 12.02 -29.64
N ASP A 277 11.05 11.06 -29.32
CA ASP A 277 11.34 9.63 -29.46
C ASP A 277 10.04 8.83 -29.62
N ASN A 278 10.15 7.60 -30.15
CA ASN A 278 9.13 6.57 -30.13
C ASN A 278 9.78 5.28 -29.70
N ILE A 279 9.32 4.74 -28.57
CA ILE A 279 9.86 3.52 -27.98
C ILE A 279 8.81 2.41 -28.02
N THR A 280 9.23 1.14 -27.96
CA THR A 280 8.27 0.03 -27.82
C THR A 280 7.58 0.07 -26.46
N SER A 281 6.31 -0.34 -26.42
CA SER A 281 5.57 -0.51 -25.15
C SER A 281 6.04 -1.72 -24.34
N GLY A 282 6.75 -2.67 -24.97
CA GLY A 282 7.18 -3.92 -24.34
C GLY A 282 6.13 -5.01 -24.28
N GLY A 283 4.91 -4.74 -24.75
CA GLY A 283 3.81 -5.68 -24.88
C GLY A 283 2.75 -5.14 -25.82
N ASP A 284 1.68 -5.90 -26.05
CA ASP A 284 0.67 -5.59 -27.06
C ASP A 284 -0.46 -4.73 -26.49
N SER A 285 -0.92 -3.78 -27.27
CA SER A 285 -2.05 -2.88 -26.97
C SER A 285 -1.89 -2.13 -25.64
N PRO A 286 -0.92 -1.21 -25.54
CA PRO A 286 -0.72 -0.38 -24.35
C PRO A 286 -1.91 0.56 -24.13
N VAL A 287 -2.38 0.69 -22.88
CA VAL A 287 -3.51 1.56 -22.50
C VAL A 287 -3.17 2.48 -21.34
N GLY A 288 -2.96 1.93 -20.16
CA GLY A 288 -2.60 2.70 -18.98
C GLY A 288 -1.10 2.97 -18.93
N ILE A 289 -0.73 4.16 -18.51
CA ILE A 289 0.67 4.57 -18.40
C ILE A 289 0.84 5.50 -17.20
N ALA A 290 1.88 5.27 -16.40
CA ALA A 290 2.20 6.11 -15.26
C ALA A 290 3.72 6.22 -15.08
N ILE A 291 4.21 7.39 -14.69
CA ILE A 291 5.62 7.65 -14.38
C ILE A 291 5.85 7.71 -12.88
N ASN A 292 6.83 6.98 -12.40
CA ASN A 292 7.26 7.06 -11.02
C ASN A 292 8.25 8.23 -10.85
N PRO A 293 7.89 9.28 -10.11
CA PRO A 293 8.72 10.47 -10.00
C PRO A 293 10.02 10.23 -9.19
N ILE A 294 10.07 9.18 -8.37
CA ILE A 294 11.20 8.84 -7.52
C ILE A 294 12.22 7.99 -8.30
N THR A 295 11.76 6.86 -8.86
CA THR A 295 12.65 5.89 -9.53
C THR A 295 12.93 6.25 -10.98
N LYS A 296 12.14 7.17 -11.58
CA LYS A 296 12.19 7.53 -13.00
C LYS A 296 11.87 6.35 -13.92
N LYS A 297 11.02 5.46 -13.47
CA LYS A 297 10.52 4.34 -14.24
C LYS A 297 9.11 4.61 -14.73
N LEU A 298 8.86 4.26 -15.98
CA LEU A 298 7.56 4.32 -16.61
C LEU A 298 6.94 2.93 -16.55
N TYR A 299 5.71 2.85 -16.11
CA TYR A 299 4.93 1.61 -16.06
C TYR A 299 3.82 1.69 -17.09
N VAL A 300 3.68 0.65 -17.90
CA VAL A 300 2.75 0.60 -19.03
C VAL A 300 1.95 -0.69 -18.96
N SER A 301 0.63 -0.57 -18.87
CA SER A 301 -0.25 -1.74 -18.94
C SER A 301 -0.53 -2.12 -20.39
N ASN A 302 -0.21 -3.36 -20.76
CA ASN A 302 -0.40 -3.92 -22.10
C ASN A 302 -1.57 -4.91 -22.05
N ILE A 303 -2.73 -4.50 -22.53
CA ILE A 303 -3.97 -5.25 -22.28
C ILE A 303 -4.07 -6.55 -23.07
N ALA A 304 -3.54 -6.61 -24.29
CA ALA A 304 -3.60 -7.84 -25.09
C ALA A 304 -2.57 -8.88 -24.63
N SER A 305 -1.41 -8.47 -24.15
CA SER A 305 -0.40 -9.37 -23.56
C SER A 305 -0.60 -9.64 -22.08
N ASN A 306 -1.48 -8.88 -21.39
CA ASN A 306 -1.76 -9.05 -19.96
C ASN A 306 -0.53 -8.85 -19.06
N THR A 307 0.29 -7.87 -19.44
CA THR A 307 1.55 -7.53 -18.76
C THR A 307 1.60 -6.06 -18.37
N VAL A 308 2.51 -5.74 -17.47
CA VAL A 308 2.99 -4.38 -17.21
C VAL A 308 4.46 -4.31 -17.59
N SER A 309 4.79 -3.43 -18.51
CA SER A 309 6.19 -3.15 -18.86
C SER A 309 6.75 -2.09 -17.95
N VAL A 310 7.99 -2.30 -17.51
CA VAL A 310 8.77 -1.33 -16.73
C VAL A 310 9.89 -0.79 -17.62
N ILE A 311 9.88 0.51 -17.85
CA ILE A 311 10.77 1.20 -18.79
C ILE A 311 11.61 2.22 -18.04
N ASP A 312 12.94 2.21 -18.22
CA ASP A 312 13.82 3.22 -17.65
C ASP A 312 13.81 4.50 -18.50
N THR A 313 13.25 5.57 -17.94
CA THR A 313 13.21 6.85 -18.66
C THR A 313 14.55 7.57 -18.74
N LYS A 314 15.54 7.17 -17.93
CA LYS A 314 16.91 7.72 -17.99
C LYS A 314 17.67 7.25 -19.22
N SER A 315 17.33 6.07 -19.74
CA SER A 315 17.95 5.48 -20.94
C SER A 315 17.40 6.06 -22.24
N ILE A 316 16.32 6.84 -22.17
CA ILE A 316 15.74 7.52 -23.33
C ILE A 316 16.68 8.68 -23.67
N ASN A 317 17.49 8.51 -24.73
CA ASN A 317 18.59 9.43 -25.08
C ASN A 317 18.11 10.86 -25.33
N THR A 318 18.73 11.80 -24.60
CA THR A 318 18.64 13.25 -24.85
C THR A 318 19.82 13.77 -25.68
N ASP A 319 20.85 12.95 -25.89
CA ASP A 319 22.14 13.43 -26.37
C ASP A 319 22.22 13.71 -27.90
N ASP A 320 21.21 13.29 -28.67
CA ASP A 320 21.10 13.65 -30.09
C ASP A 320 20.45 15.03 -30.33
N TYR A 321 20.01 15.70 -29.28
CA TYR A 321 19.42 17.04 -29.34
C TYR A 321 20.25 18.05 -28.53
N THR A 322 21.46 18.31 -28.96
CA THR A 322 22.17 19.52 -28.49
C THR A 322 21.43 20.73 -29.07
N TYR A 323 20.76 21.44 -28.18
CA TYR A 323 20.15 22.72 -28.52
C TYR A 323 21.27 23.73 -28.86
N ASP A 324 21.61 23.81 -30.14
CA ASP A 324 22.48 24.86 -30.66
C ASP A 324 21.66 26.16 -30.74
N LYS A 325 21.82 27.00 -29.76
CA LYS A 325 21.17 28.33 -29.68
C LYS A 325 21.47 29.25 -30.87
N THR A 326 22.34 28.81 -31.79
CA THR A 326 22.82 29.65 -32.90
C THR A 326 22.23 29.30 -34.28
N LYS A 327 21.41 28.25 -34.40
CA LYS A 327 20.81 27.84 -35.68
C LYS A 327 19.28 27.93 -35.69
N THR A 328 18.81 29.00 -36.28
CA THR A 328 17.43 29.15 -36.73
C THR A 328 17.19 28.23 -37.94
N ASN A 329 16.17 27.37 -37.88
CA ASN A 329 15.70 26.44 -38.89
C ASN A 329 16.53 25.17 -39.08
N LYS A 330 16.20 24.12 -38.34
CA LYS A 330 16.50 22.75 -38.71
C LYS A 330 15.21 21.93 -38.70
N THR A 331 14.76 21.58 -39.92
CA THR A 331 13.73 20.55 -40.12
C THR A 331 14.35 19.22 -39.68
N LEU A 332 13.92 18.67 -38.56
CA LEU A 332 14.35 17.36 -38.05
C LEU A 332 13.66 16.30 -38.90
N THR A 333 14.40 15.68 -39.82
CA THR A 333 13.97 14.44 -40.46
C THR A 333 14.25 13.29 -39.50
N PRO A 334 13.26 12.47 -39.14
CA PRO A 334 13.50 11.27 -38.36
C PRO A 334 14.37 10.33 -39.21
N THR A 335 15.59 10.07 -38.79
CA THR A 335 16.32 8.90 -39.27
C THR A 335 15.53 7.67 -38.83
N THR A 336 15.28 6.75 -39.75
CA THR A 336 14.55 5.50 -39.59
C THR A 336 14.86 4.87 -38.24
N SER A 337 13.92 5.03 -37.29
CA SER A 337 14.08 4.53 -35.94
C SER A 337 13.78 3.04 -35.92
N SER A 338 14.82 2.23 -35.75
CA SER A 338 14.66 0.93 -35.13
C SER A 338 14.21 1.18 -33.68
N PHE A 339 13.03 0.69 -33.31
CA PHE A 339 12.57 0.73 -31.92
C PHE A 339 13.66 0.18 -31.01
N LYS A 340 14.12 1.00 -30.06
CA LYS A 340 15.17 0.56 -29.11
C LYS A 340 14.51 -0.32 -28.06
N ASN A 341 14.72 -1.64 -28.16
CA ASN A 341 14.27 -2.60 -27.13
C ASN A 341 15.06 -2.50 -25.81
N ASP A 342 16.17 -1.76 -25.80
CA ASP A 342 17.11 -1.68 -24.68
C ASP A 342 16.60 -0.86 -23.48
N VAL A 343 15.43 -0.24 -23.59
CA VAL A 343 14.83 0.61 -22.54
C VAL A 343 13.93 -0.18 -21.59
N ILE A 344 13.51 -1.38 -22.01
CA ILE A 344 12.60 -2.21 -21.19
C ILE A 344 13.42 -2.96 -20.15
N LEU A 345 13.19 -2.64 -18.88
CA LEU A 345 13.85 -3.29 -17.76
C LEU A 345 13.20 -4.65 -17.44
N LYS A 346 11.86 -4.73 -17.54
CA LYS A 346 11.09 -5.88 -17.11
C LYS A 346 9.68 -5.88 -17.69
N GLU A 347 9.15 -7.09 -17.93
CA GLU A 347 7.73 -7.33 -18.13
C GLU A 347 7.16 -8.12 -16.95
N ILE A 348 6.06 -7.67 -16.39
CA ILE A 348 5.43 -8.25 -15.21
C ILE A 348 4.07 -8.80 -15.61
N SER A 349 3.85 -10.10 -15.45
CA SER A 349 2.53 -10.71 -15.63
C SER A 349 1.65 -10.39 -14.41
N VAL A 350 0.56 -9.67 -14.63
CA VAL A 350 -0.31 -9.20 -13.54
C VAL A 350 -1.55 -10.06 -13.32
N ASN A 351 -1.95 -10.86 -14.33
CA ASN A 351 -3.09 -11.78 -14.18
C ASN A 351 -2.87 -13.10 -14.95
N PRO A 352 -2.11 -14.08 -14.41
CA PRO A 352 -1.75 -15.31 -15.11
C PRO A 352 -2.94 -16.26 -15.40
N THR A 353 -4.09 -16.07 -14.77
CA THR A 353 -5.22 -17.01 -14.85
C THR A 353 -6.15 -16.78 -16.05
N MET A 354 -6.05 -15.66 -16.76
CA MET A 354 -6.97 -15.29 -17.86
C MET A 354 -6.57 -15.78 -19.26
N LYS A 355 -5.51 -16.57 -19.41
CA LYS A 355 -5.05 -17.07 -20.75
C LYS A 355 -6.03 -17.96 -21.49
N LYS A 356 -7.25 -18.26 -21.00
CA LYS A 356 -8.12 -19.30 -21.60
C LYS A 356 -9.59 -19.00 -21.79
N SER A 357 -10.11 -17.79 -21.66
CA SER A 357 -11.56 -17.61 -21.58
C SER A 357 -12.24 -16.78 -22.68
N TYR A 358 -11.53 -16.27 -23.67
CA TYR A 358 -12.15 -15.45 -24.73
C TYR A 358 -12.00 -16.02 -26.15
N SER A 359 -12.19 -17.34 -26.31
CA SER A 359 -12.42 -17.95 -27.63
C SER A 359 -13.87 -18.38 -27.85
N GLY A 360 -14.83 -17.67 -27.23
CA GLY A 360 -16.26 -17.93 -27.41
C GLY A 360 -16.94 -16.73 -28.09
N GLU A 361 -17.50 -16.98 -29.27
CA GLU A 361 -18.32 -16.01 -30.07
C GLU A 361 -19.66 -15.66 -29.42
N ASP A 362 -19.83 -15.79 -28.10
CA ASP A 362 -21.12 -15.57 -27.45
C ASP A 362 -21.21 -14.22 -26.74
N SER A 363 -21.99 -13.36 -27.39
CA SER A 363 -22.72 -12.20 -26.85
C SER A 363 -21.93 -10.97 -26.39
N LEU A 364 -21.16 -10.38 -27.28
CA LEU A 364 -21.00 -8.93 -27.29
C LEU A 364 -22.20 -8.35 -28.07
N VAL A 365 -23.35 -8.34 -27.40
CA VAL A 365 -24.58 -7.77 -27.96
C VAL A 365 -24.39 -6.27 -28.17
N ASN A 366 -24.28 -5.83 -29.43
CA ASN A 366 -24.56 -4.47 -29.91
C ASN A 366 -23.98 -3.30 -29.08
N LEU A 367 -22.71 -3.32 -28.76
CA LEU A 367 -22.00 -2.08 -28.50
C LEU A 367 -21.61 -1.46 -29.84
N PRO A 368 -21.76 -0.13 -30.01
CA PRO A 368 -21.32 0.54 -31.24
C PRO A 368 -19.86 0.16 -31.51
N SER A 369 -19.52 -0.05 -32.78
CA SER A 369 -18.20 -0.53 -33.26
C SER A 369 -16.98 0.31 -32.81
N TYR A 370 -17.16 1.31 -31.98
CA TYR A 370 -16.16 2.20 -31.41
C TYR A 370 -15.70 1.80 -29.99
N VAL A 371 -16.32 0.81 -29.35
CA VAL A 371 -16.11 0.49 -27.91
C VAL A 371 -15.47 -0.88 -27.70
N GLY A 372 -14.77 -1.40 -28.69
CA GLY A 372 -14.07 -2.68 -28.59
C GLY A 372 -12.70 -2.59 -27.91
N PHE A 373 -12.60 -2.08 -26.69
CA PHE A 373 -11.42 -2.31 -25.86
C PHE A 373 -11.62 -3.63 -25.08
N PRO A 374 -10.81 -4.65 -25.33
CA PRO A 374 -10.83 -5.82 -24.47
C PRO A 374 -10.35 -5.48 -23.06
N LEU A 375 -10.94 -6.01 -22.12
CA LEU A 375 -11.26 -5.79 -20.74
C LEU A 375 -10.21 -6.34 -19.78
N LEU A 376 -8.91 -6.06 -19.98
CA LEU A 376 -7.83 -6.56 -19.15
C LEU A 376 -7.09 -5.37 -18.52
N ALA A 377 -6.12 -5.54 -17.69
CA ALA A 377 -5.41 -4.51 -16.91
C ALA A 377 -5.43 -3.09 -17.52
N SER A 378 -6.40 -2.24 -17.15
CA SER A 378 -6.72 -1.07 -17.95
C SER A 378 -6.11 0.23 -17.48
N HIS A 379 -5.98 0.45 -16.16
CA HIS A 379 -5.45 1.70 -15.63
C HIS A 379 -4.39 1.44 -14.57
N ILE A 380 -3.48 2.39 -14.44
CA ILE A 380 -2.33 2.31 -13.56
C ILE A 380 -2.14 3.63 -12.82
N THR A 381 -1.86 3.57 -11.54
CA THR A 381 -1.53 4.74 -10.72
C THR A 381 -0.38 4.43 -9.78
N ILE A 382 0.28 5.46 -9.28
CA ILE A 382 1.46 5.36 -8.43
C ILE A 382 1.23 6.12 -7.13
N ASP A 383 1.48 5.44 -6.01
CA ASP A 383 1.68 6.10 -4.73
C ASP A 383 3.16 6.49 -4.61
N PRO A 384 3.50 7.76 -4.73
CA PRO A 384 4.89 8.19 -4.69
C PRO A 384 5.50 8.12 -3.28
N TYR A 385 4.71 8.15 -2.20
CA TYR A 385 5.23 8.07 -0.83
C TYR A 385 5.64 6.65 -0.46
N GLU A 386 4.79 5.68 -0.80
CA GLU A 386 5.03 4.26 -0.51
C GLU A 386 5.79 3.56 -1.65
N ASN A 387 6.05 4.28 -2.76
CA ASN A 387 6.65 3.75 -3.99
C ASN A 387 5.95 2.48 -4.48
N ARG A 388 4.62 2.55 -4.58
CA ARG A 388 3.74 1.45 -4.99
C ARG A 388 3.01 1.79 -6.26
N ILE A 389 2.87 0.79 -7.12
CA ILE A 389 2.15 0.88 -8.38
C ILE A 389 0.92 -0.02 -8.28
N TYR A 390 -0.26 0.58 -8.48
CA TYR A 390 -1.55 -0.10 -8.45
C TYR A 390 -2.09 -0.23 -9.86
N ILE A 391 -2.54 -1.44 -10.22
CA ILE A 391 -3.06 -1.77 -11.56
C ILE A 391 -4.43 -2.42 -11.41
N THR A 392 -5.42 -1.93 -12.16
CA THR A 392 -6.74 -2.55 -12.23
C THR A 392 -6.71 -3.80 -13.10
N ASN A 393 -7.23 -4.91 -12.58
CA ASN A 393 -7.44 -6.15 -13.32
C ASN A 393 -8.94 -6.34 -13.56
N THR A 394 -9.43 -5.72 -14.63
CA THR A 394 -10.85 -5.62 -14.92
C THR A 394 -11.55 -6.98 -15.01
N GLY A 395 -10.90 -7.96 -15.62
CA GLY A 395 -11.47 -9.29 -15.81
C GLY A 395 -11.52 -10.17 -14.54
N SER A 396 -10.73 -9.86 -13.49
CA SER A 396 -10.72 -10.61 -12.23
C SER A 396 -11.30 -9.85 -11.05
N ASN A 397 -11.75 -8.62 -11.24
CA ASN A 397 -12.27 -7.74 -10.19
C ASN A 397 -11.27 -7.49 -9.05
N THR A 398 -9.99 -7.41 -9.40
CA THR A 398 -8.90 -7.21 -8.42
C THR A 398 -8.00 -6.05 -8.80
N ILE A 399 -7.18 -5.64 -7.86
CA ILE A 399 -6.07 -4.70 -8.06
C ILE A 399 -4.76 -5.44 -7.82
N SER A 400 -3.84 -5.40 -8.79
CA SER A 400 -2.46 -5.83 -8.60
C SER A 400 -1.61 -4.71 -8.01
N LEU A 401 -0.66 -5.10 -7.18
CA LEU A 401 0.30 -4.21 -6.55
C LEU A 401 1.72 -4.57 -6.98
N ILE A 402 2.50 -3.59 -7.43
CA ILE A 402 3.91 -3.73 -7.76
C ILE A 402 4.73 -2.89 -6.78
N ASN A 403 5.80 -3.46 -6.25
CA ASN A 403 6.79 -2.74 -5.47
C ASN A 403 7.71 -1.96 -6.42
N GLY A 404 7.68 -0.63 -6.36
CA GLY A 404 8.43 0.23 -7.27
C GLY A 404 9.96 0.22 -7.09
N TYR A 405 10.47 -0.34 -5.98
CA TYR A 405 11.90 -0.53 -5.78
C TYR A 405 12.41 -1.80 -6.47
N THR A 406 11.65 -2.89 -6.40
CA THR A 406 12.06 -4.21 -6.89
C THR A 406 11.45 -4.58 -8.23
N ASP A 407 10.42 -3.88 -8.68
CA ASP A 407 9.59 -4.19 -9.84
C ASP A 407 8.99 -5.61 -9.78
N GLU A 408 8.65 -6.06 -8.57
CA GLU A 408 8.00 -7.34 -8.33
C GLU A 408 6.55 -7.12 -7.89
N VAL A 409 5.67 -8.04 -8.26
CA VAL A 409 4.31 -8.04 -7.74
C VAL A 409 4.39 -8.16 -6.23
N ALA A 410 3.87 -7.18 -5.52
CA ALA A 410 3.86 -7.18 -4.07
C ALA A 410 2.62 -7.88 -3.53
N VAL A 411 2.79 -8.56 -2.43
CA VAL A 411 1.73 -9.13 -1.62
C VAL A 411 1.89 -8.66 -0.18
N ARG A 412 0.79 -8.54 0.55
CA ARG A 412 0.86 -8.11 1.94
C ARG A 412 0.39 -9.22 2.87
N LEU A 413 1.21 -9.54 3.85
CA LEU A 413 0.88 -10.48 4.90
C LEU A 413 0.63 -9.75 6.21
N THR A 414 -0.51 -10.05 6.85
CA THR A 414 -0.83 -9.58 8.19
C THR A 414 -0.40 -10.65 9.20
N PHE A 415 0.23 -10.25 10.28
CA PHE A 415 0.71 -11.16 11.32
C PHE A 415 -0.14 -11.03 12.57
N ASN A 416 -0.62 -12.16 13.10
CA ASN A 416 -1.38 -12.18 14.35
C ASN A 416 -0.75 -13.13 15.37
N ILE A 417 -0.90 -12.79 16.62
CA ILE A 417 -0.45 -13.60 17.78
C ILE A 417 -1.68 -13.87 18.65
N ASN A 418 -1.97 -15.13 18.86
CA ASN A 418 -3.14 -15.56 19.61
C ASN A 418 -2.75 -16.52 20.76
N PRO A 419 -3.06 -16.22 22.02
CA PRO A 419 -3.54 -14.91 22.52
C PRO A 419 -2.52 -13.79 22.33
N THR A 420 -2.97 -12.54 22.30
CA THR A 420 -2.07 -11.36 22.15
C THR A 420 -1.03 -11.31 23.27
N ASN A 421 0.18 -10.86 22.93
CA ASN A 421 1.32 -10.76 23.87
C ASN A 421 1.81 -12.10 24.44
N THR A 422 1.61 -13.22 23.75
CA THR A 422 2.09 -14.55 24.20
C THR A 422 3.32 -15.05 23.45
N GLY A 423 3.82 -14.25 22.50
CA GLY A 423 5.01 -14.56 21.72
C GLY A 423 5.30 -13.49 20.66
N GLU A 424 6.17 -13.81 19.72
CA GLU A 424 6.48 -13.02 18.55
C GLU A 424 6.60 -13.90 17.30
N ILE A 425 6.42 -13.30 16.12
CA ILE A 425 6.65 -13.94 14.82
C ILE A 425 7.87 -13.27 14.17
N ARG A 426 8.81 -14.07 13.67
CA ARG A 426 9.89 -13.58 12.81
C ARG A 426 9.87 -14.32 11.49
N CYS A 427 9.86 -13.57 10.37
CA CYS A 427 9.98 -14.14 9.05
C CYS A 427 11.31 -13.67 8.43
N ASN A 428 12.13 -14.62 7.96
CA ASN A 428 13.49 -14.37 7.46
C ASN A 428 14.33 -13.51 8.45
N GLY A 429 14.17 -13.74 9.75
CA GLY A 429 14.85 -13.00 10.82
C GLY A 429 14.22 -11.67 11.23
N VAL A 430 13.32 -11.12 10.42
CA VAL A 430 12.64 -9.84 10.71
C VAL A 430 11.46 -10.06 11.65
N LYS A 431 11.41 -9.27 12.73
CA LYS A 431 10.31 -9.31 13.70
C LYS A 431 9.05 -8.64 13.12
N ASN A 432 7.93 -9.35 13.16
CA ASN A 432 6.62 -8.85 12.74
C ASN A 432 5.74 -8.58 13.98
N ILE A 433 5.11 -7.42 13.99
CA ILE A 433 4.26 -6.97 15.10
C ILE A 433 2.84 -7.50 14.88
N SER A 434 2.22 -8.05 15.92
CA SER A 434 0.83 -8.54 15.86
C SER A 434 -0.14 -7.44 15.46
N GLY A 435 -1.01 -7.73 14.49
CA GLY A 435 -1.96 -6.79 13.92
C GLY A 435 -1.39 -5.93 12.78
N ASN A 436 -0.07 -5.92 12.58
CA ASN A 436 0.56 -5.17 11.50
C ASN A 436 0.70 -6.03 10.24
N SER A 437 0.75 -5.35 9.10
CA SER A 437 0.98 -5.96 7.80
C SER A 437 2.38 -5.61 7.27
N THR A 438 3.02 -6.55 6.58
CA THR A 438 4.31 -6.36 5.93
C THR A 438 4.21 -6.77 4.47
N SER A 439 4.79 -5.97 3.57
CA SER A 439 4.82 -6.25 2.14
C SER A 439 6.00 -7.15 1.79
N TYR A 440 5.76 -8.12 0.92
CA TYR A 440 6.75 -9.05 0.37
C TYR A 440 6.59 -9.13 -1.16
N ASN A 441 7.61 -9.56 -1.87
CA ASN A 441 7.48 -9.85 -3.28
C ASN A 441 6.70 -11.15 -3.49
N LYS A 442 5.84 -11.21 -4.50
CA LYS A 442 5.11 -12.44 -4.86
C LYS A 442 6.08 -13.54 -5.29
N GLY A 443 5.84 -14.77 -4.83
CA GLY A 443 6.73 -15.91 -5.08
C GLY A 443 7.96 -15.97 -4.16
N GLN A 444 8.11 -15.03 -3.24
CA GLN A 444 9.19 -15.06 -2.25
C GLN A 444 8.94 -16.18 -1.24
N THR A 445 9.97 -16.97 -0.97
CA THR A 445 9.92 -17.96 0.12
C THR A 445 10.22 -17.28 1.45
N LEU A 446 9.31 -17.45 2.41
CA LEU A 446 9.46 -16.95 3.77
C LEU A 446 9.61 -18.11 4.74
N GLN A 447 10.65 -18.09 5.55
CA GLN A 447 10.78 -18.94 6.70
C GLN A 447 10.34 -18.18 7.94
N CYS A 448 9.16 -18.52 8.48
CA CYS A 448 8.57 -17.85 9.64
C CYS A 448 8.67 -18.73 10.87
N ILE A 449 9.17 -18.15 11.97
CA ILE A 449 9.28 -18.79 13.27
C ILE A 449 8.41 -18.07 14.30
N ALA A 450 7.62 -18.82 15.04
CA ALA A 450 6.87 -18.33 16.19
C ALA A 450 7.70 -18.56 17.47
N ILE A 451 8.03 -17.50 18.15
CA ILE A 451 8.85 -17.51 19.38
C ILE A 451 7.95 -17.23 20.57
N PRO A 452 7.73 -18.21 21.46
CA PRO A 452 6.82 -18.03 22.58
C PRO A 452 7.44 -17.13 23.65
N GLU A 453 6.61 -16.30 24.27
CA GLU A 453 6.96 -15.56 25.48
C GLU A 453 7.08 -16.53 26.68
N ARG A 454 7.77 -16.09 27.72
CA ARG A 454 8.00 -16.92 28.91
C ARG A 454 6.68 -17.41 29.54
N GLY A 455 6.54 -18.71 29.67
CA GLY A 455 5.34 -19.37 30.21
C GLY A 455 4.34 -19.82 29.15
N TYR A 456 4.70 -19.71 27.88
CA TYR A 456 3.92 -20.21 26.77
C TYR A 456 4.73 -21.18 25.91
N THR A 457 4.04 -21.96 25.10
CA THR A 457 4.61 -22.82 24.06
C THR A 457 3.85 -22.58 22.75
N PHE A 458 4.52 -22.75 21.65
CA PHE A 458 3.87 -22.74 20.35
C PHE A 458 2.87 -23.90 20.25
N ALA A 459 1.69 -23.66 19.73
CA ALA A 459 0.65 -24.65 19.57
C ALA A 459 0.45 -25.02 18.08
N SER A 460 0.20 -24.04 17.24
CA SER A 460 -0.04 -24.23 15.81
C SER A 460 0.03 -22.91 15.06
N TRP A 461 0.12 -22.99 13.75
CA TRP A 461 -0.20 -21.91 12.85
C TRP A 461 -1.67 -22.01 12.41
N SER A 462 -2.28 -20.86 12.06
CA SER A 462 -3.60 -20.79 11.41
C SER A 462 -3.60 -19.79 10.26
N ASP A 463 -4.71 -19.69 9.55
CA ASP A 463 -4.92 -18.91 8.35
C ASP A 463 -4.03 -19.42 7.19
N LEU A 464 -3.03 -18.67 6.73
CA LEU A 464 -2.15 -19.06 5.63
C LEU A 464 -1.43 -20.40 5.83
N ALA A 465 -1.15 -20.76 7.07
CA ALA A 465 -0.47 -21.99 7.45
C ALA A 465 -1.40 -22.93 8.25
N ASN A 466 -2.69 -22.94 7.91
CA ASN A 466 -3.68 -23.70 8.66
C ASN A 466 -3.36 -25.20 8.63
N GLY A 467 -3.37 -25.82 9.81
CA GLY A 467 -3.05 -27.23 10.01
C GLY A 467 -1.55 -27.56 10.06
N ILE A 468 -0.67 -26.58 9.94
CA ILE A 468 0.77 -26.76 10.08
C ILE A 468 1.15 -26.59 11.56
N ASN A 469 1.73 -27.64 12.15
CA ASN A 469 2.20 -27.66 13.53
C ASN A 469 3.72 -27.55 13.65
N SER A 470 4.46 -27.58 12.53
CA SER A 470 5.90 -27.36 12.53
C SER A 470 6.24 -25.90 12.78
N ASN A 471 7.26 -25.65 13.58
CA ASN A 471 7.79 -24.33 13.82
C ASN A 471 9.33 -24.42 13.78
N PRO A 472 9.97 -23.85 12.78
CA PRO A 472 9.46 -22.87 11.81
C PRO A 472 8.51 -23.43 10.76
N VAL A 473 7.78 -22.53 10.07
CA VAL A 473 6.99 -22.80 8.87
C VAL A 473 7.63 -22.12 7.66
N THR A 474 7.61 -22.81 6.52
CA THR A 474 8.02 -22.24 5.23
C THR A 474 6.78 -21.94 4.40
N LEU A 475 6.67 -20.71 3.91
CA LEU A 475 5.54 -20.21 3.12
C LEU A 475 6.07 -19.63 1.82
N GLU A 476 5.32 -19.78 0.74
CA GLU A 476 5.50 -19.03 -0.50
C GLU A 476 4.48 -17.88 -0.54
N THR A 477 4.93 -16.67 -0.80
CA THR A 477 4.09 -15.47 -0.87
C THR A 477 3.32 -15.46 -2.19
N SER A 478 2.17 -16.10 -2.23
CA SER A 478 1.35 -16.23 -3.46
C SER A 478 0.24 -15.17 -3.55
N GLY A 479 -0.15 -14.57 -2.42
CA GLY A 479 -1.23 -13.57 -2.36
C GLY A 479 -1.29 -12.84 -1.01
N PHE A 480 -2.30 -11.99 -0.86
CA PHE A 480 -2.61 -11.31 0.40
C PHE A 480 -3.17 -12.32 1.40
N GLY A 481 -2.83 -12.16 2.67
CA GLY A 481 -3.33 -13.07 3.68
C GLY A 481 -2.88 -12.76 5.10
N THR A 482 -3.35 -13.56 6.03
CA THR A 482 -2.99 -13.47 7.45
C THR A 482 -2.22 -14.72 7.86
N LEU A 483 -1.17 -14.56 8.65
CA LEU A 483 -0.45 -15.63 9.31
C LEU A 483 -0.61 -15.46 10.83
N THR A 484 -1.28 -16.41 11.48
CA THR A 484 -1.51 -16.37 12.91
C THR A 484 -0.70 -17.45 13.63
N ALA A 485 0.11 -17.04 14.60
CA ALA A 485 0.79 -17.94 15.52
C ALA A 485 -0.07 -18.14 16.77
N ASN A 486 -0.48 -19.37 17.03
CA ASN A 486 -1.24 -19.73 18.20
C ASN A 486 -0.29 -20.27 19.30
N PHE A 487 -0.42 -19.72 20.49
CA PHE A 487 0.33 -20.14 21.67
C PHE A 487 -0.59 -20.68 22.75
N LYS A 488 -0.08 -21.59 23.55
CA LYS A 488 -0.78 -22.14 24.71
C LYS A 488 0.11 -22.03 25.95
N PRO A 489 -0.45 -21.99 27.16
CA PRO A 489 0.35 -22.05 28.37
C PRO A 489 1.27 -23.27 28.38
N ALA A 490 2.52 -23.09 28.76
CA ALA A 490 3.53 -24.15 28.81
C ALA A 490 3.16 -25.27 29.80
N ILE A 491 2.28 -24.95 30.75
CA ILE A 491 1.76 -25.91 31.70
C ILE A 491 0.27 -26.08 31.40
N THR A 492 -0.09 -27.18 30.73
CA THR A 492 -1.48 -27.53 30.51
C THR A 492 -2.10 -28.11 31.78
N LEU A 493 -3.40 -27.87 31.94
CA LEU A 493 -4.19 -28.43 33.05
C LEU A 493 -4.05 -29.98 33.14
N GLU A 494 -3.73 -30.63 32.02
CA GLU A 494 -3.53 -32.07 31.89
C GLU A 494 -2.35 -32.58 32.74
N VAL A 495 -1.25 -31.81 32.88
CA VAL A 495 -0.14 -32.15 33.77
C VAL A 495 -0.56 -32.12 35.24
N TYR A 496 -1.53 -31.26 35.58
CA TYR A 496 -2.13 -31.23 36.92
C TYR A 496 -3.03 -32.43 37.18
N VAL A 497 -3.80 -32.89 36.19
CA VAL A 497 -4.71 -34.04 36.36
C VAL A 497 -3.94 -35.33 36.54
N PHE A 498 -2.78 -35.51 35.89
CA PHE A 498 -1.91 -36.69 36.08
C PHE A 498 -1.25 -36.75 37.46
N ILE A 499 -0.96 -35.58 38.07
CA ILE A 499 -0.41 -35.51 39.45
C ILE A 499 -1.51 -35.72 40.50
N ILE A 500 -2.77 -35.38 40.19
CA ILE A 500 -3.92 -35.52 41.10
C ILE A 500 -4.36 -36.99 41.25
N GLY A 501 -4.13 -37.87 40.24
CA GLY A 501 -4.49 -39.30 40.33
C GLY A 501 -3.69 -40.13 41.35
N GLY A 502 -2.60 -39.58 41.90
CA GLY A 502 -1.73 -40.32 42.79
C GLY A 502 -1.70 -39.85 44.27
N ILE A 503 -2.24 -38.65 44.60
CA ILE A 503 -2.01 -38.11 45.97
C ILE A 503 -3.21 -37.26 46.45
N VAL A 504 -4.26 -37.91 46.92
CA VAL A 504 -5.43 -37.23 47.51
C VAL A 504 -5.08 -36.47 48.85
N GLY A 505 -3.90 -36.69 49.41
CA GLY A 505 -3.44 -36.00 50.63
C GLY A 505 -2.59 -34.74 50.45
N ALA A 506 -2.01 -34.52 49.24
CA ALA A 506 -1.15 -33.37 48.99
C ALA A 506 -1.86 -32.22 48.22
N ALA A 507 -3.05 -32.46 47.70
CA ALA A 507 -3.78 -31.49 46.85
C ALA A 507 -4.12 -30.19 47.62
N SER A 508 -4.48 -30.28 48.89
CA SER A 508 -4.79 -29.10 49.71
C SER A 508 -3.55 -28.24 50.01
N VAL A 509 -2.39 -28.85 50.10
CA VAL A 509 -1.12 -28.14 50.36
C VAL A 509 -0.62 -27.48 49.06
N LEU A 510 -0.73 -28.16 47.92
CA LEU A 510 -0.30 -27.63 46.62
C LEU A 510 -1.24 -26.53 46.09
N ILE A 511 -2.56 -26.66 46.27
CA ILE A 511 -3.53 -25.61 45.96
C ILE A 511 -3.29 -24.39 46.88
N GLY A 512 -3.06 -24.62 48.17
CA GLY A 512 -2.70 -23.56 49.10
C GLY A 512 -1.37 -22.89 48.77
N TRP A 513 -0.37 -23.65 48.29
CA TRP A 513 0.92 -23.15 47.85
C TRP A 513 0.83 -22.38 46.50
N TYR A 514 0.03 -22.88 45.55
CA TYR A 514 -0.23 -22.19 44.29
C TYR A 514 -0.98 -20.88 44.50
N TYR A 515 -2.03 -20.87 45.34
CA TYR A 515 -2.72 -19.63 45.71
C TYR A 515 -1.79 -18.68 46.46
N LYS A 516 -0.97 -19.15 47.38
CA LYS A 516 -0.04 -18.35 48.17
C LYS A 516 1.09 -17.76 47.30
N TYR A 517 1.62 -18.52 46.31
CA TYR A 517 2.68 -18.04 45.40
C TYR A 517 2.13 -17.19 44.24
N GLY A 518 1.01 -17.54 43.69
CA GLY A 518 0.31 -16.73 42.66
C GLY A 518 -0.10 -15.38 43.25
N GLN A 519 -0.70 -15.40 44.44
CA GLN A 519 -1.08 -14.18 45.13
C GLN A 519 0.13 -13.32 45.55
N ARG A 520 1.24 -13.90 45.99
CA ARG A 520 2.48 -13.16 46.27
C ARG A 520 3.03 -12.45 45.03
N ARG A 521 2.91 -13.03 43.82
CA ARG A 521 3.30 -12.35 42.56
C ARG A 521 2.40 -11.15 42.29
N TYR A 522 1.08 -11.30 42.46
CA TYR A 522 0.14 -10.17 42.33
C TYR A 522 0.47 -9.10 43.36
N VAL A 523 0.64 -9.47 44.64
CA VAL A 523 0.96 -8.53 45.70
C VAL A 523 2.25 -7.76 45.36
N ASN A 524 3.34 -8.45 45.02
CA ASN A 524 4.60 -7.78 44.70
C ASN A 524 4.47 -6.87 43.47
N ARG A 525 3.79 -7.32 42.44
CA ARG A 525 3.57 -6.51 41.22
C ARG A 525 2.78 -5.23 41.52
N TYR A 526 1.73 -5.33 42.29
CA TYR A 526 0.91 -4.18 42.64
C TYR A 526 1.58 -3.29 43.68
N LEU A 527 2.33 -3.84 44.64
CA LEU A 527 3.15 -3.03 45.54
C LEU A 527 4.19 -2.22 44.77
N THR A 528 4.91 -2.84 43.83
CA THR A 528 5.87 -2.12 43.00
C THR A 528 5.17 -1.05 42.14
N ARG A 529 4.00 -1.35 41.58
CA ARG A 529 3.24 -0.40 40.75
C ARG A 529 2.72 0.77 41.60
N ILE A 530 2.18 0.52 42.77
CA ILE A 530 1.73 1.55 43.73
C ILE A 530 2.92 2.45 44.10
N GLN A 531 4.04 1.86 44.50
CA GLN A 531 5.27 2.57 44.89
C GLN A 531 5.79 3.41 43.72
N SER A 532 5.97 2.81 42.53
CA SER A 532 6.48 3.54 41.35
C SER A 532 5.57 4.68 40.88
N THR A 533 4.26 4.50 41.06
CA THR A 533 3.29 5.58 40.75
C THR A 533 3.48 6.75 41.69
N TYR A 534 3.61 6.49 42.98
CA TYR A 534 3.88 7.50 43.98
C TYR A 534 5.24 8.19 43.74
N ASP A 535 6.34 7.42 43.67
CA ASP A 535 7.70 7.96 43.49
C ASP A 535 7.88 8.78 42.20
N THR A 536 7.09 8.49 41.15
CA THR A 536 7.23 9.16 39.84
C THR A 536 6.39 10.43 39.74
N LEU A 537 5.22 10.45 40.35
CA LEU A 537 4.21 11.46 40.11
C LEU A 537 3.96 12.43 41.27
N HIS A 538 4.21 12.02 42.53
CA HIS A 538 3.80 12.82 43.70
C HIS A 538 4.45 14.21 43.73
N GLU A 539 5.73 14.33 43.35
CA GLU A 539 6.44 15.61 43.27
C GLU A 539 6.17 16.41 42.00
N LYS A 540 5.65 15.76 40.95
CA LYS A 540 5.49 16.37 39.62
C LYS A 540 4.05 16.78 39.34
N ASP A 541 3.10 15.94 39.70
CA ASP A 541 1.67 16.13 39.44
C ASP A 541 0.87 15.34 40.49
N LYS A 542 0.56 16.01 41.60
CA LYS A 542 -0.14 15.42 42.73
C LYS A 542 -1.55 14.92 42.35
N GLN A 543 -2.30 15.70 41.54
CA GLN A 543 -3.64 15.31 41.08
C GLN A 543 -3.60 14.05 40.20
N GLN A 544 -2.63 13.99 39.30
CA GLN A 544 -2.42 12.80 38.45
C GLN A 544 -1.99 11.58 39.28
N CYS A 545 -1.17 11.79 40.31
CA CYS A 545 -0.78 10.72 41.24
C CYS A 545 -2.00 10.13 41.95
N ILE A 546 -2.85 10.96 42.54
CA ILE A 546 -4.11 10.53 43.19
C ILE A 546 -5.00 9.79 42.22
N LEU A 547 -5.15 10.30 40.97
CA LEU A 547 -6.01 9.68 39.96
C LEU A 547 -5.51 8.27 39.60
N GLN A 548 -4.20 8.10 39.40
CA GLN A 548 -3.62 6.79 39.06
C GLN A 548 -3.69 5.80 40.22
N LEU A 549 -3.46 6.25 41.46
CA LEU A 549 -3.60 5.39 42.65
C LEU A 549 -5.06 4.95 42.87
N LYS A 550 -6.03 5.82 42.65
CA LYS A 550 -7.48 5.48 42.63
C LYS A 550 -7.82 4.45 41.56
N ARG A 551 -7.23 4.58 40.37
CA ARG A 551 -7.38 3.59 39.29
C ARG A 551 -6.84 2.22 39.68
N ILE A 552 -5.64 2.17 40.30
CA ILE A 552 -5.07 0.93 40.83
C ILE A 552 -6.01 0.30 41.89
N ARG A 553 -6.57 1.09 42.79
CA ARG A 553 -7.57 0.58 43.77
C ARG A 553 -8.80 -0.04 43.09
N THR A 554 -9.29 0.57 42.05
CA THR A 554 -10.43 0.01 41.27
C THR A 554 -10.09 -1.35 40.64
N GLU A 555 -8.87 -1.49 40.11
CA GLU A 555 -8.36 -2.76 39.59
C GLU A 555 -8.24 -3.82 40.70
N LEU A 556 -7.78 -3.44 41.89
CA LEU A 556 -7.68 -4.35 43.06
C LEU A 556 -9.06 -4.83 43.52
N ILE A 557 -10.06 -3.95 43.56
CA ILE A 557 -11.45 -4.32 43.90
C ILE A 557 -11.99 -5.33 42.87
N TYR A 558 -11.68 -5.13 41.59
CA TYR A 558 -12.10 -6.07 40.54
C TYR A 558 -11.44 -7.44 40.73
N LEU A 559 -10.12 -7.47 40.96
CA LEU A 559 -9.39 -8.72 41.20
C LEU A 559 -9.85 -9.45 42.47
N PHE A 560 -10.17 -8.71 43.53
CA PHE A 560 -10.73 -9.26 44.75
C PHE A 560 -12.13 -9.88 44.51
N LYS A 561 -13.04 -9.15 43.86
CA LYS A 561 -14.37 -9.65 43.51
C LYS A 561 -14.35 -10.87 42.60
N LYS A 562 -13.32 -10.98 41.75
CA LYS A 562 -13.09 -12.14 40.87
C LYS A 562 -12.45 -13.34 41.62
N GLY A 563 -12.10 -13.21 42.90
CA GLY A 563 -11.44 -14.25 43.69
C GLY A 563 -9.96 -14.43 43.34
N SER A 564 -9.34 -13.49 42.62
CA SER A 564 -7.93 -13.53 42.24
C SER A 564 -7.00 -13.02 43.35
N LEU A 565 -7.53 -12.34 44.36
CA LEU A 565 -6.85 -11.88 45.57
C LEU A 565 -7.60 -12.36 46.82
N SER A 566 -6.87 -12.78 47.86
CA SER A 566 -7.47 -13.07 49.16
C SER A 566 -7.71 -11.77 49.94
N ASP A 567 -8.63 -11.81 50.92
CA ASP A 567 -8.94 -10.68 51.80
C ASP A 567 -7.69 -10.03 52.40
N SER A 568 -6.75 -10.85 52.92
CA SER A 568 -5.53 -10.36 53.54
C SER A 568 -4.61 -9.63 52.55
N HIS A 569 -4.48 -10.14 51.32
CA HIS A 569 -3.66 -9.53 50.27
C HIS A 569 -4.29 -8.28 49.68
N TYR A 570 -5.61 -8.32 49.50
CA TYR A 570 -6.39 -7.15 49.05
C TYR A 570 -6.23 -6.00 50.07
N ASN A 571 -6.45 -6.28 51.36
CA ASN A 571 -6.36 -5.28 52.42
C ASN A 571 -4.97 -4.63 52.53
N ILE A 572 -3.89 -5.41 52.34
CA ILE A 572 -2.50 -4.87 52.33
C ILE A 572 -2.34 -3.90 51.15
N LEU A 573 -2.75 -4.27 49.95
CA LEU A 573 -2.59 -3.47 48.76
C LEU A 573 -3.49 -2.22 48.74
N ASP A 574 -4.75 -2.39 49.17
CA ASP A 574 -5.71 -1.29 49.26
C ASP A 574 -5.30 -0.26 50.30
N LYS A 575 -4.83 -0.74 51.48
CA LYS A 575 -4.31 0.12 52.51
C LYS A 575 -3.09 0.90 52.04
N LYS A 576 -2.10 0.26 51.39
CA LYS A 576 -0.90 0.93 50.88
C LYS A 576 -1.22 2.02 49.86
N ALA A 577 -2.17 1.75 48.93
CA ALA A 577 -2.61 2.73 47.97
C ALA A 577 -3.40 3.89 48.61
N SER A 578 -4.20 3.59 49.64
CA SER A 578 -4.95 4.58 50.41
C SER A 578 -4.03 5.49 51.19
N ASP A 579 -3.05 4.93 51.87
CA ASP A 579 -2.04 5.69 52.66
C ASP A 579 -1.31 6.69 51.75
N TYR A 580 -0.94 6.30 50.52
CA TYR A 580 -0.29 7.23 49.61
C TYR A 580 -1.22 8.29 49.03
N ILE A 581 -2.50 7.98 48.80
CA ILE A 581 -3.49 8.99 48.41
C ILE A 581 -3.69 10.03 49.51
N GLU A 582 -3.71 9.59 50.78
CA GLU A 582 -3.85 10.48 51.94
C GLU A 582 -2.62 11.37 52.13
N ILE A 583 -1.42 10.82 52.00
CA ILE A 583 -0.15 11.58 52.06
C ILE A 583 -0.16 12.70 51.00
N VAL A 584 -0.40 12.35 49.72
CA VAL A 584 -0.39 13.34 48.61
C VAL A 584 -1.47 14.41 48.80
N ARG A 585 -2.62 14.06 49.36
CA ARG A 585 -3.71 15.01 49.64
C ARG A 585 -3.34 15.97 50.76
N ASN A 586 -2.76 15.47 51.85
CA ASN A 586 -2.33 16.31 52.95
C ASN A 586 -1.20 17.28 52.52
N GLU A 587 -0.31 16.84 51.65
CA GLU A 587 0.72 17.70 51.07
C GLU A 587 0.14 18.77 50.13
N GLU A 588 -0.97 18.49 49.41
CA GLU A 588 -1.70 19.51 48.62
C GLU A 588 -2.36 20.54 49.56
N GLU A 589 -3.05 20.11 50.58
CA GLU A 589 -3.71 20.98 51.56
C GLU A 589 -2.69 21.91 52.30
N GLU A 590 -1.52 21.36 52.69
CA GLU A 590 -0.45 22.16 53.30
C GLU A 590 0.20 23.18 52.34
N GLU A 591 0.25 22.86 51.04
CA GLU A 591 0.75 23.79 50.01
C GLU A 591 -0.27 24.92 49.70
N GLU A 592 -1.57 24.60 49.70
CA GLU A 592 -2.64 25.59 49.54
C GLU A 592 -2.71 26.55 50.77
N GLU A 593 -2.53 26.02 52.00
CA GLU A 593 -2.45 26.86 53.23
C GLU A 593 -1.22 27.77 53.27
N LYS A 594 -0.12 27.40 52.64
CA LYS A 594 1.11 28.25 52.56
C LYS A 594 1.02 29.32 51.46
N GLN A 595 0.07 29.19 50.52
CA GLN A 595 -0.15 30.13 49.44
C GLN A 595 -1.27 31.14 49.74
N THR A 596 -2.08 30.91 50.77
CA THR A 596 -3.07 31.82 51.35
C THR A 596 -2.45 32.61 52.52
#